data_d4651a9974c6aea09dd447351f46ab3a
#
_entry.id   d4651a9974c6aea09dd447351f46ab3a
#
_cell.length_a   1.000
_cell.length_b   1.000
_cell.length_c   1.000
_cell.angle_alpha   90.00
_cell.angle_beta   90.00
_cell.angle_gamma   90.00
#
_symmetry.space_group_name_H-M   'P 1'
#
loop_
_entity.id
_entity.type
_entity.pdbx_description
1 polymer ?
#
loop_
_entity_poly.entity_id
_entity_poly.type
_entity_poly.pdbx_seq_one_letter_code
_entity_poly.pdbx_strand_id
1 'polypeptide(L)'
;VQIERVIVETPSIRTIIFDDKYSVASMPGQFLMVWIPEVEELPMSVGIENLGSHKFGAVTVRKYGSGSTALYYKKGGERIGIRGPYGNYFSIPKNLRNALLIGGGTGLVPLVRLFGDLLNYHVNTTLIMGSRTKSEVLFEHKAQKILTDNNHNGNVAFSTDDGTYGDKGSTVDLAESILLSKKFEMLYTCGPELMMKGVQKLGERFSIPVEASLERYMKCAIGICGSCCINDRLVCQDGTIFDSNRLRQLTEFGVSYRDKSGRLSSFIPQP
;
A
#
# COMPACT_ATOMS: atom_id res chain seq x y z
N VAL A 1 -11.80 14.78 12.49
CA VAL A 1 -10.76 14.48 13.51
C VAL A 1 -9.74 15.61 13.57
N GLN A 2 -9.08 15.75 14.71
CA GLN A 2 -7.93 16.63 14.88
C GLN A 2 -6.65 15.85 14.59
N ILE A 3 -5.68 16.52 13.96
CA ILE A 3 -4.36 15.94 13.73
C ILE A 3 -3.56 16.03 15.03
N GLU A 4 -3.19 14.88 15.59
CA GLU A 4 -2.39 14.80 16.80
C GLU A 4 -0.91 15.07 16.52
N ARG A 5 -0.40 14.47 15.46
CA ARG A 5 1.02 14.54 15.09
C ARG A 5 1.24 14.37 13.61
N VAL A 6 2.32 14.97 13.12
CA VAL A 6 2.83 14.77 11.75
C VAL A 6 4.25 14.27 11.83
N ILE A 7 4.54 13.17 11.13
CA ILE A 7 5.90 12.61 10.99
C ILE A 7 6.39 12.92 9.57
N VAL A 8 7.60 13.44 9.45
CA VAL A 8 8.29 13.58 8.17
C VAL A 8 9.01 12.27 7.88
N GLU A 9 8.49 11.51 6.92
CA GLU A 9 9.07 10.22 6.54
C GLU A 9 10.22 10.38 5.55
N THR A 10 9.98 11.20 4.53
CA THR A 10 10.96 11.56 3.49
C THR A 10 10.74 13.02 3.08
N PRO A 11 11.61 13.64 2.27
CA PRO A 11 11.40 15.02 1.80
C PRO A 11 10.07 15.26 1.08
N SER A 12 9.43 14.20 0.55
CA SER A 12 8.18 14.29 -0.20
C SER A 12 7.00 13.57 0.46
N ILE A 13 7.22 12.86 1.59
CA ILE A 13 6.20 12.01 2.22
C ILE A 13 6.09 12.35 3.71
N ARG A 14 4.84 12.47 4.19
CA ARG A 14 4.52 12.65 5.61
C ARG A 14 3.43 11.68 6.05
N THR A 15 3.52 11.26 7.31
CA THR A 15 2.47 10.50 8.00
C THR A 15 1.72 11.44 8.94
N ILE A 16 0.39 11.47 8.80
CA ILE A 16 -0.54 12.28 9.60
C ILE A 16 -1.25 11.34 10.55
N ILE A 17 -1.16 11.62 11.84
CA ILE A 17 -1.66 10.78 12.94
C ILE A 17 -2.85 11.47 13.58
N PHE A 18 -3.91 10.73 13.85
CA PHE A 18 -5.14 11.22 14.46
C PHE A 18 -5.81 10.15 15.33
N ASP A 19 -6.58 10.54 16.31
CA ASP A 19 -7.34 9.60 17.14
C ASP A 19 -8.68 9.29 16.48
N ASP A 20 -8.86 8.02 16.10
CA ASP A 20 -10.11 7.48 15.58
C ASP A 20 -10.18 5.96 15.77
N LYS A 21 -11.12 5.52 16.59
CA LYS A 21 -11.31 4.10 16.93
C LYS A 21 -11.64 3.21 15.72
N TYR A 22 -12.32 3.74 14.70
CA TYR A 22 -12.68 2.96 13.52
C TYR A 22 -11.46 2.72 12.62
N SER A 23 -10.61 3.74 12.48
CA SER A 23 -9.31 3.59 11.79
C SER A 23 -8.41 2.58 12.49
N VAL A 24 -8.35 2.62 13.82
CA VAL A 24 -7.56 1.67 14.63
C VAL A 24 -8.08 0.23 14.47
N ALA A 25 -9.40 0.04 14.37
CA ALA A 25 -10.03 -1.27 14.16
C ALA A 25 -9.97 -1.77 12.72
N SER A 26 -9.47 -0.99 11.77
CA SER A 26 -9.39 -1.39 10.35
C SER A 26 -8.40 -2.51 10.12
N MET A 27 -8.59 -3.24 9.02
CA MET A 27 -7.69 -4.31 8.58
C MET A 27 -6.69 -3.81 7.52
N PRO A 28 -5.50 -4.44 7.37
CA PRO A 28 -4.53 -4.09 6.32
C PRO A 28 -5.12 -4.20 4.91
N GLY A 29 -5.04 -3.12 4.15
CA GLY A 29 -5.62 -3.01 2.80
C GLY A 29 -6.86 -2.12 2.74
N GLN A 30 -7.55 -1.89 3.84
CA GLN A 30 -8.65 -0.93 3.90
C GLN A 30 -8.14 0.52 3.79
N PHE A 31 -9.02 1.43 3.36
CA PHE A 31 -8.71 2.83 3.14
C PHE A 31 -9.75 3.76 3.77
N LEU A 32 -9.36 5.01 3.96
CA LEU A 32 -10.21 6.12 4.35
C LEU A 32 -10.36 7.09 3.18
N MET A 33 -11.50 7.76 3.11
CA MET A 33 -11.62 9.01 2.37
C MET A 33 -11.28 10.15 3.33
N VAL A 34 -10.20 10.87 3.02
CA VAL A 34 -9.70 12.00 3.80
C VAL A 34 -10.12 13.29 3.14
N TRP A 35 -11.02 14.02 3.78
CA TRP A 35 -11.48 15.33 3.34
C TRP A 35 -10.57 16.43 3.85
N ILE A 36 -10.04 17.18 2.94
CA ILE A 36 -9.25 18.40 3.20
C ILE A 36 -10.20 19.58 2.96
N PRO A 37 -10.62 20.30 4.03
CA PRO A 37 -11.53 21.43 3.89
C PRO A 37 -11.10 22.40 2.79
N GLU A 38 -12.08 22.85 1.98
CA GLU A 38 -11.91 23.80 0.88
C GLU A 38 -11.05 23.31 -0.31
N VAL A 39 -10.58 22.06 -0.28
CA VAL A 39 -9.72 21.52 -1.34
C VAL A 39 -10.37 20.34 -2.03
N GLU A 40 -10.24 19.14 -1.47
CA GLU A 40 -10.81 17.90 -2.04
C GLU A 40 -10.81 16.76 -1.01
N GLU A 41 -11.33 15.60 -1.43
CA GLU A 41 -11.31 14.37 -0.66
C GLU A 41 -10.47 13.33 -1.38
N LEU A 42 -9.58 12.64 -0.65
CA LEU A 42 -8.62 11.67 -1.20
C LEU A 42 -8.76 10.29 -0.55
N PRO A 43 -8.70 9.19 -1.32
CA PRO A 43 -8.56 7.85 -0.77
C PRO A 43 -7.14 7.64 -0.24
N MET A 44 -7.03 7.19 1.01
CA MET A 44 -5.74 6.97 1.68
C MET A 44 -5.76 5.63 2.42
N SER A 45 -4.76 4.79 2.19
CA SER A 45 -4.59 3.54 2.96
C SER A 45 -4.46 3.83 4.45
N VAL A 46 -5.13 3.01 5.28
CA VAL A 46 -5.08 3.18 6.73
C VAL A 46 -3.78 2.63 7.28
N GLY A 47 -2.99 3.53 7.88
CA GLY A 47 -1.86 3.20 8.73
C GLY A 47 -2.25 3.16 10.21
N ILE A 48 -1.42 2.55 11.03
CA ILE A 48 -1.52 2.59 12.50
C ILE A 48 -0.19 3.06 13.07
N GLU A 49 -0.28 3.97 14.04
CA GLU A 49 0.87 4.43 14.80
C GLU A 49 0.64 4.23 16.30
N ASN A 50 1.69 3.81 16.99
CA ASN A 50 1.69 3.66 18.43
C ASN A 50 2.41 4.87 19.07
N LEU A 51 1.70 5.63 19.87
CA LEU A 51 2.29 6.70 20.68
C LEU A 51 2.17 6.31 22.15
N GLY A 52 3.24 5.77 22.73
CA GLY A 52 3.19 5.11 24.04
C GLY A 52 2.33 3.85 23.99
N SER A 53 1.39 3.71 24.91
CA SER A 53 0.45 2.59 24.98
C SER A 53 -0.81 2.75 24.11
N HIS A 54 -1.03 3.93 23.51
CA HIS A 54 -2.22 4.22 22.72
C HIS A 54 -1.97 4.03 21.23
N LYS A 55 -2.97 3.43 20.54
CA LYS A 55 -2.97 3.24 19.08
C LYS A 55 -3.77 4.35 18.42
N PHE A 56 -3.20 4.95 17.40
CA PHE A 56 -3.78 6.00 16.58
C PHE A 56 -3.98 5.53 15.13
N GLY A 57 -5.01 6.06 14.49
CA GLY A 57 -5.14 5.99 13.04
C GLY A 57 -4.10 6.91 12.38
N ALA A 58 -3.64 6.51 11.19
CA ALA A 58 -2.70 7.30 10.42
C ALA A 58 -2.97 7.20 8.92
N VAL A 59 -2.61 8.24 8.18
CA VAL A 59 -2.53 8.23 6.72
C VAL A 59 -1.19 8.80 6.28
N THR A 60 -0.61 8.19 5.25
CA THR A 60 0.69 8.61 4.73
C THR A 60 0.51 9.20 3.35
N VAL A 61 0.88 10.46 3.18
CA VAL A 61 0.67 11.24 1.97
C VAL A 61 1.98 11.60 1.29
N ARG A 62 2.05 11.36 -0.02
CA ARG A 62 3.10 11.90 -0.90
C ARG A 62 2.60 13.21 -1.52
N LYS A 63 3.42 14.25 -1.49
CA LYS A 63 3.16 15.51 -2.18
C LYS A 63 3.22 15.31 -3.68
N TYR A 64 2.06 15.42 -4.37
CA TYR A 64 1.98 15.22 -5.83
C TYR A 64 1.01 16.22 -6.49
N GLY A 65 -0.29 16.12 -6.24
CA GLY A 65 -1.33 17.04 -6.77
C GLY A 65 -1.80 18.06 -5.73
N SER A 66 -2.82 18.87 -6.07
CA SER A 66 -3.36 19.93 -5.20
C SER A 66 -3.78 19.40 -3.82
N GLY A 67 -4.65 18.39 -3.78
CA GLY A 67 -5.16 17.84 -2.53
C GLY A 67 -4.07 17.16 -1.70
N SER A 68 -3.26 16.29 -2.31
CA SER A 68 -2.16 15.63 -1.58
C SER A 68 -1.11 16.64 -1.09
N THR A 69 -0.88 17.74 -1.81
CA THR A 69 -0.02 18.84 -1.37
C THR A 69 -0.64 19.59 -0.19
N ALA A 70 -1.93 19.90 -0.24
CA ALA A 70 -2.64 20.53 0.87
C ALA A 70 -2.63 19.66 2.13
N LEU A 71 -2.86 18.34 1.99
CA LEU A 71 -2.77 17.39 3.10
C LEU A 71 -1.35 17.29 3.65
N TYR A 72 -0.33 17.26 2.77
CA TYR A 72 1.09 17.21 3.16
C TYR A 72 1.51 18.38 4.05
N TYR A 73 0.97 19.60 3.83
CA TYR A 73 1.31 20.78 4.62
C TYR A 73 0.49 20.96 5.90
N LYS A 74 -0.49 20.10 6.14
CA LYS A 74 -1.23 20.09 7.41
C LYS A 74 -0.30 19.88 8.61
N LYS A 75 -0.69 20.47 9.74
CA LYS A 75 0.10 20.46 11.00
C LYS A 75 -0.73 19.86 12.14
N GLY A 76 -0.04 19.48 13.19
CA GLY A 76 -0.70 19.13 14.48
C GLY A 76 -1.64 20.24 14.95
N GLY A 77 -2.78 19.87 15.48
CA GLY A 77 -3.84 20.77 15.91
C GLY A 77 -4.87 21.15 14.82
N GLU A 78 -4.52 21.04 13.53
CA GLU A 78 -5.45 21.28 12.44
C GLU A 78 -6.47 20.13 12.31
N ARG A 79 -7.53 20.36 11.54
CA ARG A 79 -8.61 19.37 11.33
C ARG A 79 -8.64 18.85 9.90
N ILE A 80 -8.98 17.56 9.79
CA ILE A 80 -9.35 16.87 8.56
C ILE A 80 -10.66 16.11 8.78
N GLY A 81 -11.43 15.88 7.71
CA GLY A 81 -12.57 14.95 7.76
C GLY A 81 -12.09 13.55 7.36
N ILE A 82 -12.69 12.52 7.94
CA ILE A 82 -12.46 11.13 7.55
C ILE A 82 -13.77 10.38 7.40
N ARG A 83 -13.86 9.51 6.41
CA ARG A 83 -14.95 8.54 6.20
C ARG A 83 -14.34 7.17 5.97
N GLY A 84 -14.97 6.14 6.46
CA GLY A 84 -14.50 4.76 6.35
C GLY A 84 -14.33 4.09 7.72
N PRO A 85 -13.55 3.00 7.80
CA PRO A 85 -12.77 2.37 6.73
C PRO A 85 -13.65 1.72 5.65
N TYR A 86 -13.17 1.71 4.42
CA TYR A 86 -13.82 1.14 3.24
C TYR A 86 -12.95 0.05 2.60
N GLY A 87 -13.54 -0.69 1.66
CA GLY A 87 -12.90 -1.75 0.91
C GLY A 87 -12.70 -3.03 1.70
N ASN A 88 -12.28 -4.07 0.99
CA ASN A 88 -11.86 -5.32 1.57
C ASN A 88 -10.42 -5.22 2.13
N TYR A 89 -9.84 -6.33 2.55
CA TYR A 89 -8.51 -6.39 3.18
C TYR A 89 -7.75 -7.64 2.73
N PHE A 90 -6.44 -7.64 2.94
CA PHE A 90 -5.58 -8.79 2.66
C PHE A 90 -6.00 -10.01 3.48
N SER A 91 -6.10 -11.15 2.82
CA SER A 91 -6.40 -12.41 3.49
C SER A 91 -5.15 -13.02 4.14
N ILE A 92 -5.33 -13.72 5.24
CA ILE A 92 -4.27 -14.53 5.88
C ILE A 92 -4.79 -15.95 5.95
N PRO A 93 -4.38 -16.85 5.02
CA PRO A 93 -4.79 -18.26 5.06
C PRO A 93 -4.35 -18.94 6.35
N LYS A 94 -5.23 -19.74 6.96
CA LYS A 94 -4.98 -20.40 8.27
C LYS A 94 -3.69 -21.23 8.34
N ASN A 95 -3.26 -21.81 7.23
CA ASN A 95 -2.08 -22.70 7.18
C ASN A 95 -0.88 -22.03 6.49
N LEU A 96 -0.91 -20.71 6.30
CA LEU A 96 0.17 -19.96 5.67
C LEU A 96 1.44 -20.03 6.54
N ARG A 97 2.55 -20.44 5.94
CA ARG A 97 3.85 -20.57 6.62
C ARG A 97 4.89 -19.57 6.10
N ASN A 98 4.86 -19.30 4.80
CA ASN A 98 5.85 -18.45 4.15
C ASN A 98 5.16 -17.45 3.22
N ALA A 99 5.37 -16.16 3.46
CA ALA A 99 4.81 -15.07 2.67
C ALA A 99 5.88 -14.10 2.18
N LEU A 100 5.71 -13.60 0.95
CA LEU A 100 6.56 -12.55 0.37
C LEU A 100 5.70 -11.32 0.09
N LEU A 101 6.06 -10.19 0.70
CA LEU A 101 5.43 -8.90 0.52
C LEU A 101 6.31 -8.03 -0.37
N ILE A 102 5.75 -7.46 -1.43
CA ILE A 102 6.49 -6.64 -2.39
C ILE A 102 5.81 -5.29 -2.52
N GLY A 103 6.47 -4.23 -2.10
CA GLY A 103 5.88 -2.89 -2.09
C GLY A 103 6.81 -1.77 -2.52
N GLY A 104 6.21 -0.66 -2.96
CA GLY A 104 6.92 0.56 -3.33
C GLY A 104 6.18 1.85 -2.97
N GLY A 105 6.93 2.84 -2.54
CA GLY A 105 6.38 4.14 -2.16
C GLY A 105 5.30 4.04 -1.08
N THR A 106 4.21 4.79 -1.20
CA THR A 106 3.10 4.78 -0.23
C THR A 106 2.32 3.47 -0.19
N GLY A 107 2.47 2.59 -1.18
CA GLY A 107 1.93 1.22 -1.14
C GLY A 107 2.52 0.36 -0.01
N LEU A 108 3.61 0.80 0.61
CA LEU A 108 4.15 0.16 1.81
C LEU A 108 3.26 0.34 3.06
N VAL A 109 2.33 1.29 3.09
CA VAL A 109 1.44 1.53 4.25
C VAL A 109 0.67 0.26 4.65
N PRO A 110 -0.16 -0.34 3.77
CA PRO A 110 -0.88 -1.56 4.12
C PRO A 110 0.04 -2.77 4.26
N LEU A 111 1.15 -2.83 3.52
CA LEU A 111 2.08 -3.97 3.58
C LEU A 111 2.88 -4.04 4.87
N VAL A 112 3.31 -2.90 5.43
CA VAL A 112 4.01 -2.87 6.72
C VAL A 112 3.06 -3.27 7.87
N ARG A 113 1.78 -2.93 7.78
CA ARG A 113 0.76 -3.44 8.71
C ARG A 113 0.59 -4.95 8.58
N LEU A 114 0.38 -5.44 7.35
CA LEU A 114 0.24 -6.87 7.07
C LEU A 114 1.49 -7.65 7.51
N PHE A 115 2.68 -7.08 7.33
CA PHE A 115 3.93 -7.66 7.78
C PHE A 115 3.93 -7.93 9.29
N GLY A 116 3.53 -6.93 10.09
CA GLY A 116 3.39 -7.09 11.54
C GLY A 116 2.36 -8.17 11.91
N ASP A 117 1.19 -8.17 11.26
CA ASP A 117 0.14 -9.15 11.53
C ASP A 117 0.61 -10.58 11.17
N LEU A 118 1.26 -10.79 10.02
CA LEU A 118 1.81 -12.09 9.62
C LEU A 118 2.85 -12.62 10.60
N LEU A 119 3.76 -11.76 11.07
CA LEU A 119 4.74 -12.16 12.09
C LEU A 119 4.08 -12.52 13.41
N ASN A 120 3.05 -11.80 13.84
CA ASN A 120 2.26 -12.12 15.03
C ASN A 120 1.53 -13.49 14.89
N TYR A 121 1.17 -13.89 13.67
CA TYR A 121 0.64 -15.24 13.35
C TYR A 121 1.73 -16.28 13.10
N HIS A 122 2.99 -15.97 13.39
CA HIS A 122 4.16 -16.84 13.20
C HIS A 122 4.38 -17.28 11.73
N VAL A 123 3.95 -16.47 10.77
CA VAL A 123 4.26 -16.67 9.35
C VAL A 123 5.67 -16.14 9.07
N ASN A 124 6.53 -16.98 8.51
CA ASN A 124 7.85 -16.55 8.05
C ASN A 124 7.69 -15.60 6.86
N THR A 125 7.96 -14.33 7.07
CA THR A 125 7.60 -13.28 6.12
C THR A 125 8.82 -12.50 5.66
N THR A 126 8.97 -12.34 4.35
CA THR A 126 9.94 -11.42 3.76
C THR A 126 9.22 -10.20 3.20
N LEU A 127 9.65 -8.99 3.56
CA LEU A 127 9.13 -7.73 3.03
C LEU A 127 10.20 -7.07 2.13
N ILE A 128 9.87 -6.91 0.84
CA ILE A 128 10.68 -6.13 -0.10
C ILE A 128 10.13 -4.70 -0.16
N MET A 129 11.02 -3.73 0.06
CA MET A 129 10.71 -2.31 0.10
C MET A 129 11.46 -1.59 -1.02
N GLY A 130 10.72 -1.12 -2.02
CA GLY A 130 11.28 -0.45 -3.19
C GLY A 130 11.16 1.07 -3.15
N SER A 131 12.20 1.73 -3.62
CA SER A 131 12.21 3.19 -3.84
C SER A 131 13.09 3.54 -5.03
N ARG A 132 13.02 4.80 -5.50
CA ARG A 132 13.92 5.25 -6.57
C ARG A 132 15.34 5.47 -6.09
N THR A 133 15.47 6.02 -4.89
CA THR A 133 16.77 6.38 -4.27
C THR A 133 16.71 6.11 -2.78
N LYS A 134 17.87 6.08 -2.11
CA LYS A 134 17.97 5.96 -0.65
C LYS A 134 17.15 7.02 0.11
N SER A 135 17.12 8.26 -0.37
CA SER A 135 16.39 9.35 0.30
C SER A 135 14.87 9.19 0.24
N GLU A 136 14.35 8.31 -0.61
CA GLU A 136 12.92 7.98 -0.73
C GLU A 136 12.52 6.66 -0.04
N VAL A 137 13.46 5.97 0.61
CA VAL A 137 13.17 4.76 1.39
C VAL A 137 12.18 5.10 2.50
N LEU A 138 11.03 4.42 2.48
CA LEU A 138 9.92 4.68 3.38
C LEU A 138 9.82 3.56 4.43
N PHE A 139 9.58 3.92 5.70
CA PHE A 139 9.30 2.98 6.80
C PHE A 139 10.41 1.98 7.17
N GLU A 140 11.67 2.22 6.83
CA GLU A 140 12.78 1.34 7.21
C GLU A 140 12.81 1.09 8.72
N HIS A 141 12.85 2.16 9.54
CA HIS A 141 12.85 2.03 11.00
C HIS A 141 11.62 1.31 11.55
N LYS A 142 10.45 1.54 10.93
CA LYS A 142 9.19 0.89 11.34
C LYS A 142 9.23 -0.61 11.07
N ALA A 143 9.71 -1.02 9.89
CA ALA A 143 9.86 -2.43 9.53
C ALA A 143 10.91 -3.14 10.41
N GLN A 144 12.04 -2.49 10.69
CA GLN A 144 13.07 -3.01 11.58
C GLN A 144 12.55 -3.17 13.02
N LYS A 145 11.78 -2.20 13.51
CA LYS A 145 11.15 -2.29 14.83
C LYS A 145 10.19 -3.48 14.91
N ILE A 146 9.35 -3.67 13.89
CA ILE A 146 8.44 -4.82 13.82
C ILE A 146 9.21 -6.14 13.87
N LEU A 147 10.33 -6.27 13.16
CA LEU A 147 11.20 -7.46 13.24
C LEU A 147 11.74 -7.68 14.66
N THR A 148 12.24 -6.63 15.30
CA THR A 148 12.76 -6.71 16.67
C THR A 148 11.68 -7.15 17.65
N ASP A 149 10.50 -6.53 17.59
CA ASP A 149 9.35 -6.83 18.46
C ASP A 149 8.85 -8.29 18.27
N ASN A 150 9.12 -8.90 17.11
CA ASN A 150 8.75 -10.29 16.77
C ASN A 150 9.95 -11.27 16.77
N ASN A 151 11.00 -11.01 17.52
CA ASN A 151 12.17 -11.88 17.64
C ASN A 151 12.85 -12.22 16.30
N HIS A 152 12.83 -11.30 15.35
CA HIS A 152 13.43 -11.44 14.01
C HIS A 152 12.92 -12.63 13.18
N ASN A 153 11.68 -13.08 13.39
CA ASN A 153 11.06 -14.18 12.61
C ASN A 153 10.69 -13.81 11.17
N GLY A 154 11.35 -12.83 10.56
CA GLY A 154 11.14 -12.39 9.19
C GLY A 154 12.38 -11.74 8.60
N ASN A 155 12.25 -11.23 7.39
CA ASN A 155 13.29 -10.49 6.69
C ASN A 155 12.75 -9.21 6.07
N VAL A 156 13.60 -8.19 5.98
CA VAL A 156 13.36 -6.99 5.20
C VAL A 156 14.48 -6.85 4.18
N ALA A 157 14.12 -6.66 2.92
CA ALA A 157 15.05 -6.41 1.82
C ALA A 157 14.69 -5.08 1.13
N PHE A 158 15.70 -4.40 0.62
CA PHE A 158 15.54 -3.10 -0.03
C PHE A 158 16.04 -3.16 -1.46
N SER A 159 15.34 -2.48 -2.37
CA SER A 159 15.85 -2.20 -3.70
C SER A 159 15.70 -0.72 -4.05
N THR A 160 16.70 -0.16 -4.74
CA THR A 160 16.60 1.19 -5.29
C THR A 160 16.93 1.16 -6.79
N ASP A 161 16.18 1.92 -7.58
CA ASP A 161 16.37 1.95 -9.02
C ASP A 161 17.81 2.39 -9.38
N ASP A 162 18.36 3.34 -8.63
CA ASP A 162 19.72 3.87 -8.83
C ASP A 162 20.84 3.07 -8.14
N GLY A 163 20.51 2.12 -7.26
CA GLY A 163 21.46 1.30 -6.51
C GLY A 163 22.12 2.02 -5.33
N THR A 164 21.55 3.14 -4.86
CA THR A 164 22.11 3.89 -3.72
C THR A 164 21.83 3.24 -2.37
N TYR A 165 20.92 2.24 -2.31
CA TYR A 165 20.61 1.49 -1.10
C TYR A 165 20.01 0.12 -1.42
N GLY A 166 20.47 -0.94 -0.74
CA GLY A 166 20.04 -2.31 -1.00
C GLY A 166 20.47 -2.81 -2.39
N ASP A 167 19.66 -3.67 -2.97
CA ASP A 167 19.90 -4.19 -4.31
C ASP A 167 19.58 -3.11 -5.36
N LYS A 168 20.39 -3.07 -6.44
CA LYS A 168 20.15 -2.18 -7.58
C LYS A 168 19.13 -2.78 -8.51
N GLY A 169 18.07 -2.03 -8.84
CA GLY A 169 17.06 -2.43 -9.79
C GLY A 169 15.65 -2.45 -9.21
N SER A 170 14.73 -3.10 -9.92
CA SER A 170 13.34 -3.11 -9.53
C SER A 170 13.06 -4.09 -8.39
N THR A 171 12.01 -3.82 -7.60
CA THR A 171 11.51 -4.77 -6.59
C THR A 171 11.07 -6.10 -7.20
N VAL A 172 10.68 -6.11 -8.48
CA VAL A 172 10.26 -7.32 -9.19
C VAL A 172 11.46 -8.24 -9.46
N ASP A 173 12.60 -7.67 -9.88
CA ASP A 173 13.84 -8.43 -10.11
C ASP A 173 14.37 -9.02 -8.79
N LEU A 174 14.35 -8.24 -7.70
CA LEU A 174 14.72 -8.72 -6.39
C LEU A 174 13.77 -9.83 -5.91
N ALA A 175 12.45 -9.66 -6.11
CA ALA A 175 11.47 -10.69 -5.77
C ALA A 175 11.72 -11.99 -6.55
N GLU A 176 12.03 -11.90 -7.85
CA GLU A 176 12.37 -13.07 -8.67
C GLU A 176 13.60 -13.80 -8.14
N SER A 177 14.67 -13.08 -7.82
CA SER A 177 15.89 -13.68 -7.26
C SER A 177 15.63 -14.42 -5.92
N ILE A 178 14.78 -13.86 -5.07
CA ILE A 178 14.38 -14.48 -3.81
C ILE A 178 13.51 -15.72 -4.06
N LEU A 179 12.56 -15.67 -5.01
CA LEU A 179 11.69 -16.79 -5.38
C LEU A 179 12.46 -17.97 -5.97
N LEU A 180 13.58 -17.74 -6.64
CA LEU A 180 14.48 -18.78 -7.13
C LEU A 180 15.22 -19.52 -6.01
N SER A 181 15.44 -18.86 -4.87
CA SER A 181 16.21 -19.42 -3.74
C SER A 181 15.34 -19.93 -2.58
N LYS A 182 14.10 -19.43 -2.45
CA LYS A 182 13.19 -19.74 -1.33
C LYS A 182 11.78 -20.02 -1.82
N LYS A 183 11.07 -20.89 -1.10
CA LYS A 183 9.66 -21.21 -1.40
C LYS A 183 8.73 -20.32 -0.57
N PHE A 184 7.73 -19.77 -1.24
CA PHE A 184 6.65 -19.01 -0.63
C PHE A 184 5.30 -19.59 -1.05
N GLU A 185 4.28 -19.37 -0.23
CA GLU A 185 2.93 -19.89 -0.43
C GLU A 185 1.97 -18.79 -0.84
N MET A 186 2.35 -17.51 -0.63
CA MET A 186 1.54 -16.33 -0.94
C MET A 186 2.41 -15.13 -1.24
N LEU A 187 2.04 -14.36 -2.27
CA LEU A 187 2.62 -13.05 -2.59
C LEU A 187 1.59 -11.96 -2.30
N TYR A 188 2.01 -10.90 -1.63
CA TYR A 188 1.21 -9.70 -1.40
C TYR A 188 1.90 -8.51 -2.03
N THR A 189 1.14 -7.64 -2.71
CA THR A 189 1.75 -6.48 -3.36
C THR A 189 0.88 -5.23 -3.28
N CYS A 190 1.52 -4.07 -3.14
CA CYS A 190 0.90 -2.76 -3.21
C CYS A 190 1.93 -1.71 -3.62
N GLY A 191 1.58 -0.81 -4.54
CA GLY A 191 2.45 0.25 -5.03
C GLY A 191 2.22 0.58 -6.49
N PRO A 192 3.25 0.98 -7.24
CA PRO A 192 3.11 1.28 -8.67
C PRO A 192 2.48 0.14 -9.46
N GLU A 193 1.49 0.43 -10.28
CA GLU A 193 0.67 -0.60 -10.92
C GLU A 193 1.48 -1.54 -11.82
N LEU A 194 2.48 -1.01 -12.55
CA LEU A 194 3.38 -1.84 -13.37
C LEU A 194 4.23 -2.80 -12.52
N MET A 195 4.63 -2.39 -11.32
CA MET A 195 5.30 -3.25 -10.35
C MET A 195 4.35 -4.40 -9.92
N MET A 196 3.11 -4.07 -9.51
CA MET A 196 2.13 -5.08 -9.12
C MET A 196 1.80 -6.05 -10.26
N LYS A 197 1.75 -5.55 -11.52
CA LYS A 197 1.61 -6.39 -12.72
C LYS A 197 2.79 -7.33 -12.91
N GLY A 198 4.01 -6.87 -12.63
CA GLY A 198 5.21 -7.71 -12.60
C GLY A 198 5.11 -8.82 -11.55
N VAL A 199 4.67 -8.48 -10.33
CA VAL A 199 4.45 -9.46 -9.25
C VAL A 199 3.37 -10.49 -9.62
N GLN A 200 2.28 -10.06 -10.29
CA GLN A 200 1.28 -11.01 -10.80
C GLN A 200 1.92 -12.02 -11.74
N LYS A 201 2.75 -11.57 -12.70
CA LYS A 201 3.46 -12.46 -13.63
C LYS A 201 4.40 -13.43 -12.92
N LEU A 202 5.10 -12.97 -11.87
CA LEU A 202 5.91 -13.87 -11.03
C LEU A 202 5.04 -14.92 -10.34
N GLY A 203 3.90 -14.52 -9.75
CA GLY A 203 2.96 -15.45 -9.15
C GLY A 203 2.48 -16.52 -10.14
N GLU A 204 2.16 -16.15 -11.38
CA GLU A 204 1.79 -17.09 -12.45
C GLU A 204 2.93 -18.04 -12.80
N ARG A 205 4.16 -17.51 -13.00
CA ARG A 205 5.34 -18.30 -13.35
C ARG A 205 5.74 -19.30 -12.27
N PHE A 206 5.68 -18.89 -11.00
CA PHE A 206 6.04 -19.76 -9.86
C PHE A 206 4.85 -20.53 -9.28
N SER A 207 3.64 -20.39 -9.88
CA SER A 207 2.39 -21.01 -9.40
C SER A 207 2.07 -20.66 -7.94
N ILE A 208 2.31 -19.39 -7.55
CA ILE A 208 2.04 -18.87 -6.20
C ILE A 208 0.87 -17.88 -6.30
N PRO A 209 -0.16 -18.00 -5.45
CA PRO A 209 -1.24 -17.02 -5.40
C PRO A 209 -0.75 -15.63 -5.03
N VAL A 210 -1.39 -14.61 -5.62
CA VAL A 210 -1.07 -13.19 -5.41
C VAL A 210 -2.31 -12.46 -4.95
N GLU A 211 -2.17 -11.56 -3.98
CA GLU A 211 -3.12 -10.50 -3.69
C GLU A 211 -2.47 -9.13 -3.93
N ALA A 212 -3.14 -8.28 -4.70
CA ALA A 212 -2.70 -6.93 -5.00
C ALA A 212 -3.71 -5.89 -4.51
N SER A 213 -3.21 -4.83 -3.86
CA SER A 213 -4.02 -3.67 -3.47
C SER A 213 -4.02 -2.66 -4.59
N LEU A 214 -5.13 -2.55 -5.33
CA LEU A 214 -5.25 -1.66 -6.47
C LEU A 214 -5.70 -0.25 -6.05
N GLU A 215 -5.20 0.74 -6.79
CA GLU A 215 -5.57 2.15 -6.63
C GLU A 215 -6.28 2.65 -7.89
N ARG A 216 -7.34 3.42 -7.70
CA ARG A 216 -8.05 4.15 -8.76
C ARG A 216 -8.50 5.50 -8.22
N TYR A 217 -8.80 6.42 -9.13
CA TYR A 217 -9.40 7.68 -8.73
C TYR A 217 -10.78 7.43 -8.09
N MET A 218 -10.97 7.87 -6.85
CA MET A 218 -12.20 7.64 -6.09
C MET A 218 -12.89 8.96 -5.75
N LYS A 219 -14.23 8.95 -5.82
CA LYS A 219 -15.10 10.06 -5.39
C LYS A 219 -16.01 9.63 -4.24
N CYS A 220 -16.90 8.67 -4.47
CA CYS A 220 -17.91 8.27 -3.47
C CYS A 220 -17.38 7.25 -2.45
N ALA A 221 -16.51 6.33 -2.83
CA ALA A 221 -15.99 5.19 -2.06
C ALA A 221 -17.04 4.14 -1.63
N ILE A 222 -18.28 4.23 -2.12
CA ILE A 222 -19.42 3.39 -1.74
C ILE A 222 -20.12 2.72 -2.94
N GLY A 223 -19.42 2.61 -4.07
CA GLY A 223 -19.92 1.86 -5.23
C GLY A 223 -20.97 2.57 -6.10
N ILE A 224 -21.22 3.87 -5.94
CA ILE A 224 -22.30 4.57 -6.67
C ILE A 224 -21.80 5.27 -7.95
N CYS A 225 -20.66 5.98 -7.88
CA CYS A 225 -20.30 6.93 -8.94
C CYS A 225 -19.54 6.32 -10.13
N GLY A 226 -19.04 5.08 -10.02
CA GLY A 226 -18.26 4.41 -11.07
C GLY A 226 -16.86 4.96 -11.33
N SER A 227 -16.43 6.06 -10.67
CA SER A 227 -15.13 6.71 -10.95
C SER A 227 -13.91 5.80 -10.74
N CYS A 228 -14.02 4.82 -9.84
CA CYS A 228 -12.94 3.89 -9.53
C CYS A 228 -13.03 2.56 -10.31
N CYS A 229 -13.76 2.53 -11.42
CA CYS A 229 -13.91 1.30 -12.17
C CYS A 229 -12.58 0.86 -12.82
N ILE A 230 -12.39 -0.45 -12.83
CA ILE A 230 -11.40 -1.17 -13.59
C ILE A 230 -12.14 -2.31 -14.29
N ASN A 231 -12.21 -2.30 -15.62
CA ASN A 231 -13.15 -3.14 -16.35
C ASN A 231 -14.60 -2.95 -15.82
N ASP A 232 -15.22 -4.04 -15.36
CA ASP A 232 -16.57 -4.07 -14.76
C ASP A 232 -16.58 -4.02 -13.22
N ARG A 233 -15.42 -3.82 -12.58
CA ARG A 233 -15.28 -3.83 -11.12
C ARG A 233 -15.07 -2.42 -10.55
N LEU A 234 -15.61 -2.21 -9.35
CA LEU A 234 -15.44 -0.97 -8.61
C LEU A 234 -14.40 -1.16 -7.49
N VAL A 235 -13.22 -0.57 -7.63
CA VAL A 235 -12.12 -0.77 -6.66
C VAL A 235 -12.53 -0.42 -5.22
N CYS A 236 -13.41 0.56 -5.02
CA CYS A 236 -13.88 0.92 -3.68
C CYS A 236 -14.83 -0.10 -3.03
N GLN A 237 -15.48 -0.97 -3.80
CA GLN A 237 -16.47 -1.94 -3.33
C GLN A 237 -16.01 -3.39 -3.52
N ASP A 238 -15.52 -3.74 -4.73
CA ASP A 238 -15.04 -5.08 -5.06
C ASP A 238 -13.62 -5.35 -4.56
N GLY A 239 -12.85 -4.28 -4.29
CA GLY A 239 -11.47 -4.22 -3.82
C GLY A 239 -11.39 -3.53 -2.44
N THR A 240 -10.28 -2.93 -2.09
CA THR A 240 -9.04 -2.66 -2.86
C THR A 240 -8.24 -3.91 -3.24
N ILE A 241 -8.38 -5.00 -2.52
CA ILE A 241 -7.58 -6.21 -2.68
C ILE A 241 -8.22 -7.12 -3.73
N PHE A 242 -7.42 -7.49 -4.72
CA PHE A 242 -7.78 -8.42 -5.79
C PHE A 242 -6.83 -9.62 -5.77
N ASP A 243 -7.39 -10.81 -5.74
CA ASP A 243 -6.65 -12.06 -5.82
C ASP A 243 -6.22 -12.42 -7.27
N SER A 244 -5.37 -13.45 -7.42
CA SER A 244 -4.86 -13.91 -8.70
C SER A 244 -5.96 -14.21 -9.73
N ASN A 245 -7.12 -14.74 -9.31
CA ASN A 245 -8.20 -15.09 -10.22
C ASN A 245 -8.88 -13.84 -10.76
N ARG A 246 -9.15 -12.88 -9.89
CA ARG A 246 -9.71 -11.59 -10.27
C ARG A 246 -8.72 -10.77 -11.12
N LEU A 247 -7.43 -10.71 -10.72
CA LEU A 247 -6.39 -9.97 -11.45
C LEU A 247 -6.24 -10.44 -12.90
N ARG A 248 -6.36 -11.75 -13.17
CA ARG A 248 -6.32 -12.30 -14.53
C ARG A 248 -7.47 -11.82 -15.42
N GLN A 249 -8.62 -11.53 -14.84
CA GLN A 249 -9.80 -11.04 -15.56
C GLN A 249 -9.74 -9.54 -15.87
N LEU A 250 -8.89 -8.79 -15.17
CA LEU A 250 -8.77 -7.35 -15.31
C LEU A 250 -7.81 -6.99 -16.45
N THR A 251 -8.36 -6.81 -17.66
CA THR A 251 -7.56 -6.46 -18.86
C THR A 251 -6.98 -5.04 -18.79
N GLU A 252 -7.59 -4.12 -18.03
CA GLU A 252 -7.09 -2.77 -17.81
C GLU A 252 -5.92 -2.74 -16.79
N PHE A 253 -5.78 -3.77 -15.94
CA PHE A 253 -4.72 -3.81 -14.92
C PHE A 253 -3.31 -3.83 -15.52
N GLY A 254 -2.51 -2.81 -15.18
CA GLY A 254 -1.17 -2.58 -15.73
C GLY A 254 -1.17 -2.09 -17.19
N VAL A 255 -2.33 -1.70 -17.74
CA VAL A 255 -2.47 -1.21 -19.10
C VAL A 255 -3.01 0.22 -19.11
N SER A 256 -4.14 0.45 -18.45
CA SER A 256 -4.82 1.75 -18.49
C SER A 256 -5.53 2.09 -17.18
N TYR A 257 -5.81 3.38 -17.01
CA TYR A 257 -6.56 3.92 -15.89
C TYR A 257 -7.45 5.10 -16.33
N ARG A 258 -8.45 5.45 -15.53
CA ARG A 258 -9.25 6.65 -15.73
C ARG A 258 -8.74 7.78 -14.84
N ASP A 259 -8.55 8.95 -15.45
CA ASP A 259 -8.18 10.18 -14.74
C ASP A 259 -9.39 10.81 -14.00
N LYS A 260 -9.19 11.98 -13.38
CA LYS A 260 -10.24 12.75 -12.68
C LYS A 260 -11.45 13.09 -13.55
N SER A 261 -11.27 13.23 -14.87
CA SER A 261 -12.36 13.53 -15.81
C SER A 261 -13.09 12.28 -16.29
N GLY A 262 -12.60 11.08 -15.97
CA GLY A 262 -13.10 9.80 -16.47
C GLY A 262 -12.48 9.39 -17.81
N ARG A 263 -11.53 10.15 -18.34
CA ARG A 263 -10.82 9.82 -19.59
C ARG A 263 -9.88 8.66 -19.36
N LEU A 264 -9.89 7.70 -20.28
CA LEU A 264 -8.97 6.57 -20.28
C LEU A 264 -7.55 7.04 -20.68
N SER A 265 -6.58 6.70 -19.86
CA SER A 265 -5.15 7.01 -20.07
C SER A 265 -4.34 5.71 -19.96
N SER A 266 -3.22 5.62 -20.67
CA SER A 266 -2.32 4.45 -20.62
C SER A 266 -1.20 4.67 -19.61
N PHE A 267 -0.78 3.60 -18.91
CA PHE A 267 0.45 3.60 -18.08
C PHE A 267 1.71 3.61 -18.94
N ILE A 268 1.63 3.05 -20.16
CA ILE A 268 2.72 3.03 -21.12
C ILE A 268 2.36 4.03 -22.21
N PRO A 269 3.22 5.02 -22.50
CA PRO A 269 3.00 5.92 -23.63
C PRO A 269 2.79 5.09 -24.90
N GLN A 270 1.72 5.35 -25.66
CA GLN A 270 1.58 4.77 -26.98
C GLN A 270 2.64 5.40 -27.90
N PRO A 271 3.26 4.62 -28.79
CA PRO A 271 4.27 5.10 -29.71
C PRO A 271 3.75 6.17 -30.68
#